data_fd9a93b40ae95da9760f40ad5ea633cd
#
_entry.id   fd9a93b40ae95da9760f40ad5ea633cd
#
_cell.length_a   1.000
_cell.length_b   1.000
_cell.length_c   1.000
_cell.angle_alpha   90.00
_cell.angle_beta   90.00
_cell.angle_gamma   90.00
#
_symmetry.space_group_name_H-M   'P 1'
#
loop_
_entity.id
_entity.type
_entity.pdbx_description
1 polymer ?
#
loop_
_entity_poly.entity_id
_entity_poly.type
_entity_poly.pdbx_seq_one_letter_code
_entity_poly.pdbx_strand_id
1 'polypeptide(L)'
;MTVKEKKGGQFLDIRCCDNLELMAEIKDNTVDLIYCDILYGTGRKFADYQDLKPKRGIIEEHYIPRIKEMHRILKDTGSIYLQMDTKINHWIRCILDDVFGYDKFQCEIIWTYGIGLKAKSKKFHTHNDNILLYSKNNNHVYNPQMKKLEKPSKRWVTKMIKGVNTPVRDNNGKQETYYVTEVKYGNVWDDIPMRRNGIIYKTEKPKKLIERIIKASSNEGDLVADFYAGSFTTAEVCKDLNRNFIGCDINPNGIAKAKERGLFSFTDKPDKLD
;
A
#
# COMPACT_ATOMS: atom_id res chain seq x y z
N MET A 1 -16.14 16.58 7.52
CA MET A 1 -15.13 17.62 7.91
C MET A 1 -13.96 17.48 6.97
N THR A 2 -13.56 18.56 6.33
CA THR A 2 -12.49 18.56 5.32
C THR A 2 -11.38 19.48 5.80
N VAL A 3 -10.13 19.05 5.65
CA VAL A 3 -8.95 19.87 5.89
C VAL A 3 -8.06 19.81 4.67
N LYS A 4 -7.78 20.96 4.08
CA LYS A 4 -6.85 21.13 2.96
C LYS A 4 -5.71 22.00 3.41
N GLU A 5 -4.48 21.49 3.38
CA GLU A 5 -3.28 22.26 3.68
C GLU A 5 -2.38 22.30 2.44
N LYS A 6 -1.88 23.49 2.13
CA LYS A 6 -0.87 23.71 1.10
C LYS A 6 0.33 24.39 1.73
N LYS A 7 1.41 23.66 1.96
CA LYS A 7 2.63 24.18 2.57
C LYS A 7 3.83 23.88 1.65
N GLY A 8 4.56 24.90 1.26
CA GLY A 8 5.76 24.71 0.44
C GLY A 8 5.53 24.04 -0.92
N GLY A 9 4.31 24.17 -1.50
CA GLY A 9 3.95 23.53 -2.77
C GLY A 9 3.34 22.12 -2.63
N GLN A 10 3.39 21.51 -1.45
CA GLN A 10 2.77 20.22 -1.18
C GLN A 10 1.31 20.38 -0.77
N PHE A 11 0.45 19.47 -1.23
CA PHE A 11 -0.98 19.45 -0.99
C PHE A 11 -1.39 18.22 -0.18
N LEU A 12 -2.15 18.44 0.90
CA LEU A 12 -2.76 17.40 1.70
C LEU A 12 -4.27 17.66 1.82
N ASP A 13 -5.11 16.77 1.29
CA ASP A 13 -6.58 16.80 1.43
C ASP A 13 -7.02 15.62 2.30
N ILE A 14 -7.45 15.92 3.52
CA ILE A 14 -7.83 14.95 4.56
C ILE A 14 -9.30 15.16 4.88
N ARG A 15 -10.12 14.10 4.72
CA ARG A 15 -11.57 14.20 4.89
C ARG A 15 -12.15 13.12 5.79
N CYS A 16 -13.27 13.46 6.46
CA CYS A 16 -14.14 12.49 7.13
C CYS A 16 -15.43 12.37 6.31
N CYS A 17 -15.52 11.32 5.48
CA CYS A 17 -16.66 11.04 4.61
C CYS A 17 -16.60 9.59 4.10
N ASP A 18 -17.66 9.13 3.42
CA ASP A 18 -17.59 7.89 2.64
C ASP A 18 -16.61 8.08 1.47
N ASN A 19 -15.86 7.03 1.18
CA ASN A 19 -14.84 7.08 0.15
C ASN A 19 -15.40 7.19 -1.28
N LEU A 20 -16.60 6.68 -1.56
CA LEU A 20 -17.27 6.89 -2.85
C LEU A 20 -17.63 8.37 -3.06
N GLU A 21 -18.04 9.09 -2.01
CA GLU A 21 -18.30 10.52 -2.09
C GLU A 21 -17.02 11.29 -2.47
N LEU A 22 -15.89 10.98 -1.79
CA LEU A 22 -14.62 11.61 -2.11
C LEU A 22 -14.16 11.26 -3.53
N MET A 23 -14.20 9.97 -3.90
CA MET A 23 -13.73 9.53 -5.22
C MET A 23 -14.54 10.14 -6.36
N ALA A 24 -15.86 10.37 -6.18
CA ALA A 24 -16.72 11.03 -7.18
C ALA A 24 -16.27 12.47 -7.51
N GLU A 25 -15.61 13.17 -6.59
CA GLU A 25 -15.06 14.52 -6.83
C GLU A 25 -13.71 14.50 -7.58
N ILE A 26 -13.01 13.36 -7.60
CA ILE A 26 -11.70 13.23 -8.24
C ILE A 26 -11.88 12.95 -9.72
N LYS A 27 -11.17 13.71 -10.56
CA LYS A 27 -11.17 13.51 -12.01
C LYS A 27 -10.50 12.18 -12.38
N ASP A 28 -10.89 11.63 -13.54
CA ASP A 28 -10.26 10.45 -14.11
C ASP A 28 -8.74 10.67 -14.28
N ASN A 29 -7.96 9.60 -14.17
CA ASN A 29 -6.52 9.60 -14.43
C ASN A 29 -5.76 10.70 -13.67
N THR A 30 -6.06 10.89 -12.38
CA THR A 30 -5.48 11.97 -11.55
C THR A 30 -4.49 11.45 -10.52
N VAL A 31 -4.74 10.28 -9.93
CA VAL A 31 -3.99 9.71 -8.82
C VAL A 31 -2.82 8.85 -9.33
N ASP A 32 -1.62 9.05 -8.80
CA ASP A 32 -0.42 8.29 -9.20
C ASP A 32 -0.31 6.95 -8.47
N LEU A 33 -0.69 6.93 -7.19
CA LEU A 33 -0.61 5.74 -6.35
C LEU A 33 -1.81 5.67 -5.42
N ILE A 34 -2.44 4.50 -5.33
CA ILE A 34 -3.44 4.20 -4.31
C ILE A 34 -2.87 3.14 -3.37
N TYR A 35 -2.88 3.42 -2.06
CA TYR A 35 -2.65 2.42 -1.01
C TYR A 35 -3.82 2.47 -0.04
N CYS A 36 -4.40 1.31 0.26
CA CYS A 36 -5.47 1.19 1.25
C CYS A 36 -5.28 -0.06 2.12
N ASP A 37 -5.33 0.13 3.44
CA ASP A 37 -5.48 -0.94 4.42
C ASP A 37 -6.97 -1.19 4.64
N ILE A 38 -7.58 -2.03 3.79
CA ILE A 38 -9.03 -2.18 3.68
C ILE A 38 -9.63 -2.97 4.86
N LEU A 39 -10.97 -2.99 4.99
CA LEU A 39 -11.66 -3.79 6.01
C LEU A 39 -11.39 -5.29 5.79
N TYR A 40 -11.05 -6.00 6.87
CA TYR A 40 -10.55 -7.38 6.80
C TYR A 40 -11.64 -8.46 6.73
N GLY A 41 -12.91 -8.06 6.74
CA GLY A 41 -14.02 -9.02 6.70
C GLY A 41 -14.03 -9.96 7.89
N THR A 42 -13.69 -9.48 9.09
CA THR A 42 -13.70 -10.32 10.31
C THR A 42 -15.08 -10.47 10.92
N GLY A 43 -16.02 -9.59 10.54
CA GLY A 43 -17.36 -9.49 11.11
C GLY A 43 -17.38 -8.94 12.54
N ARG A 44 -16.26 -8.46 13.06
CA ARG A 44 -16.13 -7.97 14.44
C ARG A 44 -16.55 -6.50 14.54
N LYS A 45 -17.13 -6.15 15.69
CA LYS A 45 -17.32 -4.76 16.07
C LYS A 45 -16.08 -4.30 16.83
N PHE A 46 -15.44 -3.26 16.31
CA PHE A 46 -14.36 -2.53 16.99
C PHE A 46 -14.95 -1.32 17.71
N ALA A 47 -14.18 -0.65 18.55
CA ALA A 47 -14.64 0.54 19.26
C ALA A 47 -15.08 1.64 18.28
N ASP A 48 -14.38 1.75 17.16
CA ASP A 48 -14.48 2.86 16.22
C ASP A 48 -15.20 2.52 14.91
N TYR A 49 -15.39 1.23 14.58
CA TYR A 49 -16.09 0.81 13.36
C TYR A 49 -16.61 -0.64 13.44
N GLN A 50 -17.55 -0.97 12.54
CA GLN A 50 -18.04 -2.33 12.31
C GLN A 50 -17.37 -2.90 11.06
N ASP A 51 -16.62 -4.00 11.22
CA ASP A 51 -16.03 -4.72 10.09
C ASP A 51 -17.07 -5.53 9.31
N LEU A 52 -16.82 -5.72 8.02
CA LEU A 52 -17.71 -6.49 7.14
C LEU A 52 -17.78 -7.95 7.58
N LYS A 53 -18.93 -8.58 7.38
CA LYS A 53 -19.04 -10.03 7.56
C LYS A 53 -18.30 -10.75 6.44
N PRO A 54 -17.60 -11.89 6.72
CA PRO A 54 -16.85 -12.65 5.72
C PRO A 54 -17.81 -13.50 4.85
N LYS A 55 -18.65 -12.82 4.08
CA LYS A 55 -19.57 -13.42 3.10
C LYS A 55 -19.30 -12.80 1.74
N ARG A 56 -19.09 -13.64 0.73
CA ARG A 56 -18.72 -13.21 -0.63
C ARG A 56 -19.59 -12.07 -1.15
N GLY A 57 -20.92 -12.23 -1.13
CA GLY A 57 -21.82 -11.20 -1.64
C GLY A 57 -21.68 -9.84 -0.94
N ILE A 58 -21.46 -9.84 0.41
CA ILE A 58 -21.24 -8.59 1.17
C ILE A 58 -19.92 -7.93 0.78
N ILE A 59 -18.88 -8.73 0.58
CA ILE A 59 -17.56 -8.24 0.16
C ILE A 59 -17.64 -7.68 -1.27
N GLU A 60 -18.28 -8.38 -2.19
CA GLU A 60 -18.47 -7.95 -3.58
C GLU A 60 -19.32 -6.68 -3.65
N GLU A 61 -20.44 -6.60 -2.96
CA GLU A 61 -21.32 -5.43 -2.90
C GLU A 61 -20.56 -4.18 -2.41
N HIS A 62 -19.72 -4.34 -1.39
CA HIS A 62 -18.93 -3.23 -0.84
C HIS A 62 -17.77 -2.82 -1.74
N TYR A 63 -16.98 -3.78 -2.26
CA TYR A 63 -15.71 -3.46 -2.91
C TYR A 63 -15.80 -3.24 -4.43
N ILE A 64 -16.74 -3.87 -5.14
CA ILE A 64 -16.85 -3.70 -6.60
C ILE A 64 -17.00 -2.21 -6.98
N PRO A 65 -17.95 -1.44 -6.44
CA PRO A 65 -18.08 -0.03 -6.81
C PRO A 65 -16.84 0.79 -6.43
N ARG A 66 -16.22 0.51 -5.30
CA ARG A 66 -15.04 1.23 -4.81
C ARG A 66 -13.80 0.95 -5.65
N ILE A 67 -13.55 -0.31 -6.01
CA ILE A 67 -12.42 -0.69 -6.86
C ILE A 67 -12.59 -0.15 -8.29
N LYS A 68 -13.82 -0.07 -8.82
CA LYS A 68 -14.10 0.58 -10.10
C LYS A 68 -13.77 2.07 -10.06
N GLU A 69 -14.14 2.78 -9.01
CA GLU A 69 -13.81 4.19 -8.83
C GLU A 69 -12.28 4.38 -8.65
N MET A 70 -11.62 3.54 -7.85
CA MET A 70 -10.16 3.55 -7.71
C MET A 70 -9.47 3.37 -9.08
N HIS A 71 -9.95 2.45 -9.91
CA HIS A 71 -9.43 2.27 -11.26
C HIS A 71 -9.67 3.49 -12.16
N ARG A 72 -10.87 4.12 -12.09
CA ARG A 72 -11.19 5.31 -12.87
C ARG A 72 -10.24 6.47 -12.59
N ILE A 73 -10.01 6.77 -11.30
CA ILE A 73 -9.20 7.92 -10.88
C ILE A 73 -7.69 7.68 -10.98
N LEU A 74 -7.24 6.42 -11.03
CA LEU A 74 -5.83 6.06 -11.14
C LEU A 74 -5.28 6.44 -12.52
N LYS A 75 -4.09 7.04 -12.58
CA LYS A 75 -3.39 7.34 -13.84
C LYS A 75 -2.98 6.08 -14.57
N ASP A 76 -2.79 6.16 -15.89
CA ASP A 76 -2.29 5.04 -16.70
C ASP A 76 -0.94 4.49 -16.25
N THR A 77 -0.09 5.35 -15.65
CA THR A 77 1.19 4.96 -15.04
C THR A 77 1.06 4.59 -13.56
N GLY A 78 -0.15 4.60 -13.02
CA GLY A 78 -0.41 4.41 -11.60
C GLY A 78 -0.48 2.95 -11.17
N SER A 79 -0.32 2.76 -9.86
CA SER A 79 -0.41 1.46 -9.20
C SER A 79 -1.36 1.52 -8.00
N ILE A 80 -1.97 0.37 -7.68
CA ILE A 80 -2.82 0.19 -6.51
C ILE A 80 -2.30 -0.93 -5.63
N TYR A 81 -2.25 -0.67 -4.33
CA TYR A 81 -1.90 -1.63 -3.28
C TYR A 81 -3.09 -1.76 -2.34
N LEU A 82 -3.70 -2.93 -2.27
CA LEU A 82 -4.75 -3.23 -1.29
C LEU A 82 -4.23 -4.23 -0.27
N GLN A 83 -4.19 -3.81 1.00
CA GLN A 83 -3.76 -4.62 2.13
C GLN A 83 -4.95 -5.20 2.87
N MET A 84 -4.90 -6.49 3.20
CA MET A 84 -5.97 -7.20 3.90
C MET A 84 -5.50 -8.48 4.58
N ASP A 85 -6.39 -9.05 5.41
CA ASP A 85 -6.26 -10.40 5.98
C ASP A 85 -6.46 -11.48 4.90
N THR A 86 -5.87 -12.64 5.09
CA THR A 86 -5.99 -13.83 4.25
C THR A 86 -7.44 -14.33 4.08
N LYS A 87 -8.39 -13.85 4.89
CA LYS A 87 -9.81 -14.30 4.84
C LYS A 87 -10.55 -13.87 3.59
N ILE A 88 -10.23 -12.69 3.07
CA ILE A 88 -10.96 -12.08 1.94
C ILE A 88 -10.09 -11.85 0.72
N ASN A 89 -8.77 -12.04 0.81
CA ASN A 89 -7.83 -11.72 -0.26
C ASN A 89 -8.19 -12.38 -1.60
N HIS A 90 -8.67 -13.62 -1.57
CA HIS A 90 -9.08 -14.36 -2.77
C HIS A 90 -10.31 -13.73 -3.47
N TRP A 91 -11.29 -13.17 -2.74
CA TRP A 91 -12.41 -12.44 -3.34
C TRP A 91 -11.97 -11.10 -3.89
N ILE A 92 -11.15 -10.35 -3.13
CA ILE A 92 -10.60 -9.06 -3.58
C ILE A 92 -9.73 -9.25 -4.81
N ARG A 93 -8.94 -10.36 -4.87
CA ARG A 93 -8.15 -10.71 -6.03
C ARG A 93 -9.03 -10.91 -7.28
N CYS A 94 -10.14 -11.65 -7.18
CA CYS A 94 -11.07 -11.83 -8.28
C CYS A 94 -11.67 -10.49 -8.74
N ILE A 95 -12.08 -9.62 -7.81
CA ILE A 95 -12.61 -8.29 -8.16
C ILE A 95 -11.56 -7.44 -8.89
N LEU A 96 -10.31 -7.46 -8.43
CA LEU A 96 -9.22 -6.75 -9.08
C LEU A 96 -8.91 -7.31 -10.48
N ASP A 97 -8.92 -8.63 -10.65
CA ASP A 97 -8.77 -9.28 -11.97
C ASP A 97 -9.88 -8.87 -12.94
N ASP A 98 -11.13 -8.76 -12.46
CA ASP A 98 -12.30 -8.35 -13.27
C ASP A 98 -12.25 -6.86 -13.66
N VAL A 99 -11.72 -5.97 -12.79
CA VAL A 99 -11.71 -4.52 -13.01
C VAL A 99 -10.45 -4.04 -13.73
N PHE A 100 -9.27 -4.53 -13.32
CA PHE A 100 -7.98 -4.14 -13.88
C PHE A 100 -7.53 -5.01 -15.04
N GLY A 101 -7.95 -6.27 -15.06
CA GLY A 101 -7.45 -7.32 -15.94
C GLY A 101 -6.40 -8.19 -15.22
N TYR A 102 -6.47 -9.50 -15.44
CA TYR A 102 -5.52 -10.47 -14.85
C TYR A 102 -4.05 -10.16 -15.21
N ASP A 103 -3.79 -9.67 -16.42
CA ASP A 103 -2.46 -9.31 -16.92
C ASP A 103 -1.88 -8.04 -16.26
N LYS A 104 -2.65 -7.32 -15.48
CA LYS A 104 -2.23 -6.14 -14.71
C LYS A 104 -1.82 -6.48 -13.27
N PHE A 105 -1.98 -7.72 -12.85
CA PHE A 105 -1.45 -8.20 -11.58
C PHE A 105 0.07 -8.21 -11.59
N GLN A 106 0.68 -7.51 -10.66
CA GLN A 106 2.12 -7.43 -10.55
C GLN A 106 2.69 -8.45 -9.56
N CYS A 107 2.17 -8.47 -8.34
CA CYS A 107 2.50 -9.48 -7.33
C CYS A 107 1.57 -9.42 -6.12
N GLU A 108 1.60 -10.48 -5.34
CA GLU A 108 1.10 -10.52 -3.96
C GLU A 108 2.30 -10.38 -3.02
N ILE A 109 2.26 -9.35 -2.17
CA ILE A 109 3.26 -9.12 -1.14
C ILE A 109 2.75 -9.72 0.16
N ILE A 110 3.58 -10.54 0.79
CA ILE A 110 3.31 -11.16 2.09
C ILE A 110 4.11 -10.39 3.14
N TRP A 111 3.43 -9.54 3.90
CA TRP A 111 4.05 -8.88 5.02
C TRP A 111 3.87 -9.71 6.29
N THR A 112 4.99 -10.21 6.84
CA THR A 112 5.00 -11.05 8.04
C THR A 112 5.37 -10.23 9.27
N TYR A 113 4.69 -10.48 10.39
CA TYR A 113 4.88 -9.73 11.63
C TYR A 113 4.88 -10.65 12.85
N GLY A 114 6.05 -11.14 13.19
CA GLY A 114 6.30 -11.81 14.46
C GLY A 114 5.47 -13.08 14.76
N ILE A 115 5.93 -13.84 15.72
CA ILE A 115 5.28 -15.09 16.14
C ILE A 115 4.42 -14.81 17.37
N GLY A 116 3.11 -14.98 17.26
CA GLY A 116 2.19 -14.96 18.39
C GLY A 116 2.11 -16.35 19.04
N LEU A 117 2.48 -16.45 20.30
CA LEU A 117 2.27 -17.68 21.09
C LEU A 117 0.79 -17.80 21.47
N LYS A 118 -0.01 -18.49 20.65
CA LYS A 118 -1.37 -18.89 21.02
C LYS A 118 -1.45 -20.38 21.24
N ALA A 119 -1.74 -20.75 22.45
CA ALA A 119 -1.53 -22.06 23.00
C ALA A 119 -2.43 -23.20 22.48
N LYS A 120 -3.54 -22.96 21.81
CA LYS A 120 -4.43 -24.03 21.31
C LYS A 120 -5.07 -23.66 19.97
N SER A 121 -4.62 -24.26 18.88
CA SER A 121 -5.23 -24.14 17.56
C SER A 121 -5.16 -25.46 16.81
N LYS A 122 -6.22 -25.80 16.06
CA LYS A 122 -6.24 -26.95 15.15
C LYS A 122 -5.76 -26.62 13.74
N LYS A 123 -5.14 -25.45 13.54
CA LYS A 123 -4.61 -24.98 12.24
C LYS A 123 -3.35 -24.15 12.45
N PHE A 124 -2.59 -23.94 11.40
CA PHE A 124 -1.47 -23.00 11.39
C PHE A 124 -1.97 -21.58 11.70
N HIS A 125 -1.21 -20.83 12.50
CA HIS A 125 -1.51 -19.45 12.82
C HIS A 125 -1.16 -18.54 11.64
N THR A 126 -2.03 -17.59 11.36
CA THR A 126 -1.76 -16.51 10.41
C THR A 126 -0.92 -15.41 11.09
N HIS A 127 0.24 -15.11 10.54
CA HIS A 127 1.16 -14.08 11.02
C HIS A 127 1.55 -13.12 9.89
N ASN A 128 0.63 -12.92 8.95
CA ASN A 128 0.87 -12.05 7.81
C ASN A 128 -0.41 -11.33 7.40
N ASP A 129 -0.22 -10.18 6.76
CA ASP A 129 -1.20 -9.57 5.87
C ASP A 129 -0.76 -9.79 4.43
N ASN A 130 -1.73 -9.80 3.54
CA ASN A 130 -1.54 -9.86 2.10
C ASN A 130 -1.72 -8.45 1.51
N ILE A 131 -0.85 -8.05 0.61
CA ILE A 131 -0.97 -6.79 -0.12
C ILE A 131 -0.96 -7.14 -1.61
N LEU A 132 -2.09 -6.92 -2.27
CA LEU A 132 -2.23 -7.16 -3.70
C LEU A 132 -1.79 -5.91 -4.46
N LEU A 133 -0.80 -6.07 -5.36
CA LEU A 133 -0.30 -5.01 -6.22
C LEU A 133 -0.79 -5.21 -7.65
N TYR A 134 -1.50 -4.21 -8.16
CA TYR A 134 -1.89 -4.08 -9.55
C TYR A 134 -1.38 -2.76 -10.13
N SER A 135 -1.13 -2.73 -11.41
CA SER A 135 -0.91 -1.50 -12.17
C SER A 135 -2.07 -1.25 -13.13
N LYS A 136 -2.33 0.00 -13.50
CA LYS A 136 -3.35 0.29 -14.51
C LYS A 136 -2.88 -0.13 -15.89
N ASN A 137 -1.60 0.12 -16.21
CA ASN A 137 -0.97 -0.29 -17.47
C ASN A 137 0.45 -0.85 -17.24
N ASN A 138 1.06 -1.36 -18.31
CA ASN A 138 2.39 -2.00 -18.24
C ASN A 138 3.54 -1.00 -18.08
N ASN A 139 3.31 0.30 -18.28
CA ASN A 139 4.29 1.39 -18.12
C ASN A 139 4.20 2.09 -16.76
N HIS A 140 3.74 1.40 -15.74
CA HIS A 140 3.61 1.92 -14.39
C HIS A 140 4.95 2.34 -13.77
N VAL A 141 4.89 3.31 -12.84
CA VAL A 141 6.06 3.75 -12.08
C VAL A 141 6.50 2.63 -11.12
N TYR A 142 7.77 2.22 -11.24
CA TYR A 142 8.40 1.28 -10.33
C TYR A 142 9.85 1.65 -10.03
N ASN A 143 10.12 2.03 -8.77
CA ASN A 143 11.45 2.35 -8.25
C ASN A 143 11.92 1.18 -7.38
N PRO A 144 12.85 0.33 -7.87
CA PRO A 144 13.31 -0.83 -7.12
C PRO A 144 13.84 -0.47 -5.74
N GLN A 145 13.30 -1.12 -4.71
CA GLN A 145 13.79 -0.96 -3.35
C GLN A 145 14.87 -2.01 -3.07
N MET A 146 15.99 -1.57 -2.44
CA MET A 146 17.17 -2.42 -2.24
C MET A 146 17.32 -2.82 -0.78
N LYS A 147 17.64 -4.10 -0.55
CA LYS A 147 17.98 -4.67 0.76
C LYS A 147 19.48 -4.87 0.83
N LYS A 148 20.15 -4.24 1.79
CA LYS A 148 21.57 -4.53 2.08
C LYS A 148 21.71 -5.93 2.64
N LEU A 149 22.71 -6.65 2.17
CA LEU A 149 23.05 -7.97 2.69
C LEU A 149 24.01 -7.83 3.88
N GLU A 150 23.85 -8.66 4.91
CA GLU A 150 24.80 -8.72 6.04
C GLU A 150 26.21 -9.12 5.59
N LYS A 151 26.29 -10.00 4.59
CA LYS A 151 27.54 -10.42 3.96
C LYS A 151 27.40 -10.37 2.44
N PRO A 152 28.47 -10.01 1.72
CA PRO A 152 28.45 -10.04 0.27
C PRO A 152 28.08 -11.44 -0.26
N SER A 153 27.15 -11.50 -1.20
CA SER A 153 26.68 -12.74 -1.81
C SER A 153 27.36 -12.95 -3.16
N LYS A 154 27.96 -14.11 -3.34
CA LYS A 154 28.60 -14.52 -4.59
C LYS A 154 27.55 -14.82 -5.66
N ARG A 155 27.72 -14.28 -6.85
CA ARG A 155 26.86 -14.47 -8.02
C ARG A 155 27.65 -14.96 -9.20
N TRP A 156 26.98 -15.73 -10.07
CA TRP A 156 27.55 -16.18 -11.33
C TRP A 156 27.36 -15.10 -12.41
N VAL A 157 28.41 -14.85 -13.20
CA VAL A 157 28.27 -14.06 -14.43
C VAL A 157 27.55 -14.92 -15.46
N THR A 158 26.42 -14.42 -16.00
CA THR A 158 25.66 -15.10 -17.05
C THR A 158 25.44 -14.17 -18.25
N LYS A 159 25.34 -14.73 -19.43
CA LYS A 159 24.91 -14.04 -20.66
C LYS A 159 23.65 -14.69 -21.20
N MET A 160 22.72 -13.86 -21.70
CA MET A 160 21.55 -14.35 -22.41
C MET A 160 21.93 -14.82 -23.80
N ILE A 161 21.83 -16.12 -24.06
CA ILE A 161 22.09 -16.72 -25.38
C ILE A 161 20.82 -17.45 -25.78
N LYS A 162 20.21 -17.02 -26.90
CA LYS A 162 18.96 -17.59 -27.44
C LYS A 162 17.86 -17.77 -26.36
N GLY A 163 17.68 -16.75 -25.49
CA GLY A 163 16.68 -16.78 -24.43
C GLY A 163 17.05 -17.58 -23.17
N VAL A 164 18.25 -18.17 -23.11
CA VAL A 164 18.73 -18.96 -21.97
C VAL A 164 19.88 -18.26 -21.27
N ASN A 165 19.81 -18.16 -19.94
CA ASN A 165 20.92 -17.67 -19.12
C ASN A 165 22.07 -18.67 -19.12
N THR A 166 23.16 -18.37 -19.85
CA THR A 166 24.32 -19.24 -20.00
C THR A 166 25.47 -18.72 -19.16
N PRO A 167 26.12 -19.57 -18.33
CA PRO A 167 27.27 -19.16 -17.53
C PRO A 167 28.44 -18.68 -18.41
N VAL A 168 29.06 -17.56 -18.02
CA VAL A 168 30.31 -17.11 -18.61
C VAL A 168 31.49 -17.83 -17.95
N ARG A 169 32.43 -18.33 -18.76
CA ARG A 169 33.64 -19.01 -18.29
C ARG A 169 34.88 -18.26 -18.74
N ASP A 170 35.92 -18.25 -17.91
CA ASP A 170 37.23 -17.73 -18.25
C ASP A 170 37.99 -18.65 -19.24
N ASN A 171 39.18 -18.26 -19.63
CA ASN A 171 40.01 -19.01 -20.56
C ASN A 171 40.43 -20.41 -20.06
N ASN A 172 40.31 -20.65 -18.75
CA ASN A 172 40.60 -21.94 -18.10
C ASN A 172 39.32 -22.79 -17.86
N GLY A 173 38.18 -22.36 -18.42
CA GLY A 173 36.91 -23.05 -18.26
C GLY A 173 36.20 -22.81 -16.91
N LYS A 174 36.79 -22.01 -16.02
CA LYS A 174 36.21 -21.70 -14.71
C LYS A 174 35.12 -20.63 -14.86
N GLN A 175 33.99 -20.84 -14.17
CA GLN A 175 32.88 -19.93 -14.21
C GLN A 175 33.22 -18.59 -13.51
N GLU A 176 32.98 -17.49 -14.20
CA GLU A 176 33.20 -16.14 -13.68
C GLU A 176 32.16 -15.81 -12.60
N THR A 177 32.58 -15.07 -11.58
CA THR A 177 31.74 -14.69 -10.45
C THR A 177 32.02 -13.27 -10.03
N TYR A 178 30.98 -12.65 -9.43
CA TYR A 178 31.10 -11.34 -8.79
C TYR A 178 30.38 -11.35 -7.44
N TYR A 179 30.60 -10.33 -6.62
CA TYR A 179 29.94 -10.18 -5.32
C TYR A 179 28.97 -9.01 -5.35
N VAL A 180 27.81 -9.20 -4.74
CA VAL A 180 26.81 -8.16 -4.51
C VAL A 180 26.64 -7.91 -3.02
N THR A 181 26.52 -6.64 -2.64
CA THR A 181 26.31 -6.19 -1.26
C THR A 181 24.86 -5.84 -0.98
N GLU A 182 24.06 -5.74 -2.04
CA GLU A 182 22.63 -5.46 -1.95
C GLU A 182 21.84 -6.20 -3.03
N VAL A 183 20.57 -6.46 -2.74
CA VAL A 183 19.63 -7.12 -3.66
C VAL A 183 18.29 -6.40 -3.64
N LYS A 184 17.52 -6.53 -4.72
CA LYS A 184 16.13 -6.05 -4.72
C LYS A 184 15.31 -6.79 -3.66
N TYR A 185 14.41 -6.10 -2.97
CA TYR A 185 13.41 -6.78 -2.14
C TYR A 185 12.57 -7.72 -3.00
N GLY A 186 12.29 -8.90 -2.46
CA GLY A 186 11.26 -9.80 -2.97
C GLY A 186 9.88 -9.41 -2.43
N ASN A 187 8.90 -10.24 -2.70
CA ASN A 187 7.53 -10.05 -2.27
C ASN A 187 7.24 -10.59 -0.85
N VAL A 188 8.20 -11.18 -0.15
CA VAL A 188 8.08 -11.54 1.27
C VAL A 188 8.81 -10.49 2.10
N TRP A 189 8.05 -9.76 2.92
CA TRP A 189 8.57 -8.68 3.76
C TRP A 189 8.54 -9.11 5.24
N ASP A 190 9.66 -9.56 5.73
CA ASP A 190 9.88 -10.07 7.09
C ASP A 190 10.73 -9.12 7.97
N ASP A 191 11.19 -8.03 7.39
CA ASP A 191 12.09 -7.06 7.99
C ASP A 191 11.38 -5.83 8.60
N ILE A 192 10.05 -5.80 8.53
CA ILE A 192 9.22 -4.72 9.09
C ILE A 192 8.34 -5.29 10.20
N PRO A 193 8.73 -5.14 11.49
CA PRO A 193 7.93 -5.66 12.58
C PRO A 193 6.64 -4.86 12.76
N MET A 194 5.59 -5.52 13.26
CA MET A 194 4.39 -4.83 13.75
C MET A 194 4.79 -3.87 14.88
N ARG A 195 4.34 -2.62 14.79
CA ARG A 195 4.61 -1.63 15.84
C ARG A 195 3.90 -2.02 17.14
N ARG A 196 4.63 -2.09 18.25
CA ARG A 196 4.07 -2.44 19.56
C ARG A 196 3.99 -1.25 20.52
N ASN A 197 4.87 -0.25 20.38
CA ASN A 197 4.98 0.90 21.27
C ASN A 197 4.69 2.20 20.51
N GLY A 198 4.11 3.19 21.20
CA GLY A 198 3.80 4.50 20.64
C GLY A 198 2.72 4.45 19.54
N ILE A 199 1.77 3.52 19.66
CA ILE A 199 0.64 3.39 18.74
C ILE A 199 -0.37 4.48 19.09
N ILE A 200 -0.66 5.35 18.12
CA ILE A 200 -1.70 6.38 18.23
C ILE A 200 -3.08 5.76 17.95
N TYR A 201 -3.12 4.71 17.10
CA TYR A 201 -4.35 4.02 16.71
C TYR A 201 -4.12 2.50 16.71
N LYS A 202 -5.07 1.73 17.26
CA LYS A 202 -4.91 0.28 17.55
C LYS A 202 -4.56 -0.58 16.33
N THR A 203 -5.00 -0.18 15.14
CA THR A 203 -4.77 -0.89 13.87
C THR A 203 -3.75 -0.20 12.97
N GLU A 204 -2.98 0.74 13.51
CA GLU A 204 -1.98 1.51 12.77
C GLU A 204 -0.91 0.62 12.14
N LYS A 205 -0.66 0.82 10.86
CA LYS A 205 0.41 0.15 10.14
C LYS A 205 1.77 0.85 10.37
N PRO A 206 2.88 0.10 10.36
CA PRO A 206 4.20 0.69 10.48
C PRO A 206 4.50 1.68 9.35
N LYS A 207 5.03 2.87 9.67
CA LYS A 207 5.44 3.85 8.66
C LYS A 207 6.38 3.25 7.61
N LYS A 208 7.36 2.42 8.02
CA LYS A 208 8.29 1.75 7.11
C LYS A 208 7.62 0.90 6.04
N LEU A 209 6.46 0.31 6.32
CA LEU A 209 5.68 -0.45 5.35
C LEU A 209 5.16 0.49 4.25
N ILE A 210 4.51 1.56 4.69
CA ILE A 210 3.92 2.57 3.80
C ILE A 210 5.00 3.31 3.02
N GLU A 211 6.12 3.68 3.66
CA GLU A 211 7.29 4.28 3.01
C GLU A 211 7.82 3.43 1.85
N ARG A 212 7.94 2.11 2.07
CA ARG A 212 8.40 1.18 1.03
C ARG A 212 7.47 1.17 -0.18
N ILE A 213 6.16 1.14 0.06
CA ILE A 213 5.13 1.17 -0.99
C ILE A 213 5.20 2.49 -1.76
N ILE A 214 5.18 3.62 -1.05
CA ILE A 214 5.18 4.96 -1.67
C ILE A 214 6.46 5.17 -2.49
N LYS A 215 7.63 4.84 -1.95
CA LYS A 215 8.91 4.95 -2.66
C LYS A 215 8.98 4.06 -3.90
N ALA A 216 8.40 2.84 -3.82
CA ALA A 216 8.42 1.90 -4.93
C ALA A 216 7.57 2.34 -6.11
N SER A 217 6.43 3.02 -5.88
CA SER A 217 5.43 3.27 -6.93
C SER A 217 4.99 4.73 -7.06
N SER A 218 5.82 5.66 -6.60
CA SER A 218 5.61 7.10 -6.83
C SER A 218 6.93 7.87 -6.81
N ASN A 219 6.90 9.08 -7.37
CA ASN A 219 7.99 10.06 -7.34
C ASN A 219 7.61 11.26 -6.46
N GLU A 220 8.57 12.15 -6.15
CA GLU A 220 8.28 13.39 -5.45
C GLU A 220 7.30 14.26 -6.25
N GLY A 221 6.34 14.86 -5.57
CA GLY A 221 5.26 15.64 -6.18
C GLY A 221 4.07 14.82 -6.67
N ASP A 222 4.18 13.48 -6.79
CA ASP A 222 3.06 12.62 -7.19
C ASP A 222 1.92 12.64 -6.16
N LEU A 223 0.69 12.38 -6.61
CA LEU A 223 -0.50 12.30 -5.78
C LEU A 223 -0.74 10.86 -5.31
N VAL A 224 -0.66 10.66 -4.01
CA VAL A 224 -0.98 9.39 -3.34
C VAL A 224 -2.36 9.47 -2.71
N ALA A 225 -3.16 8.43 -2.85
CA ALA A 225 -4.49 8.35 -2.24
C ALA A 225 -4.62 7.19 -1.26
N ASP A 226 -5.39 7.41 -0.17
CA ASP A 226 -5.81 6.38 0.79
C ASP A 226 -7.26 6.61 1.20
N PHE A 227 -8.13 5.69 0.79
CA PHE A 227 -9.58 5.76 1.01
C PHE A 227 -10.06 4.96 2.23
N TYR A 228 -9.13 4.42 3.02
CA TYR A 228 -9.33 3.74 4.29
C TYR A 228 -8.26 4.20 5.29
N ALA A 229 -8.05 5.52 5.37
CA ALA A 229 -6.86 6.14 5.94
C ALA A 229 -6.70 5.97 7.46
N GLY A 230 -7.75 5.58 8.18
CA GLY A 230 -7.73 5.34 9.62
C GLY A 230 -7.13 6.50 10.39
N SER A 231 -5.89 6.34 10.86
CA SER A 231 -5.14 7.38 11.57
C SER A 231 -4.33 8.31 10.67
N PHE A 232 -4.49 8.24 9.35
CA PHE A 232 -3.77 9.03 8.34
C PHE A 232 -2.24 8.88 8.38
N THR A 233 -1.75 7.70 8.73
CA THR A 233 -0.30 7.40 8.67
C THR A 233 0.24 7.54 7.24
N THR A 234 -0.56 7.20 6.24
CA THR A 234 -0.22 7.37 4.82
C THR A 234 0.01 8.84 4.48
N ALA A 235 -0.83 9.76 4.96
CA ALA A 235 -0.66 11.20 4.78
C ALA A 235 0.63 11.72 5.42
N GLU A 236 0.96 11.24 6.63
CA GLU A 236 2.20 11.59 7.31
C GLU A 236 3.43 11.15 6.51
N VAL A 237 3.43 9.93 6.00
CA VAL A 237 4.52 9.42 5.15
C VAL A 237 4.61 10.19 3.83
N CYS A 238 3.49 10.55 3.22
CA CYS A 238 3.48 11.40 2.03
C CYS A 238 4.13 12.75 2.30
N LYS A 239 3.78 13.39 3.43
CA LYS A 239 4.39 14.65 3.90
C LYS A 239 5.91 14.51 4.04
N ASP A 240 6.37 13.47 4.73
CA ASP A 240 7.79 13.22 4.97
C ASP A 240 8.58 12.94 3.67
N LEU A 241 7.92 12.44 2.65
CA LEU A 241 8.51 12.06 1.37
C LEU A 241 8.26 13.05 0.22
N ASN A 242 7.70 14.24 0.48
CA ASN A 242 7.34 15.24 -0.54
C ASN A 242 6.35 14.69 -1.60
N ARG A 243 5.35 13.91 -1.19
CA ARG A 243 4.24 13.49 -2.04
C ARG A 243 2.99 14.27 -1.65
N ASN A 244 2.14 14.57 -2.62
CA ASN A 244 0.79 15.08 -2.38
C ASN A 244 -0.09 13.94 -1.85
N PHE A 245 -1.11 14.28 -1.07
CA PHE A 245 -2.00 13.30 -0.49
C PHE A 245 -3.47 13.72 -0.62
N ILE A 246 -4.33 12.76 -0.92
CA ILE A 246 -5.77 12.86 -0.79
C ILE A 246 -6.30 11.58 -0.13
N GLY A 247 -7.16 11.73 0.88
CA GLY A 247 -7.72 10.54 1.51
C GLY A 247 -8.80 10.82 2.52
N CYS A 248 -9.52 9.77 2.87
CA CYS A 248 -10.61 9.85 3.83
C CYS A 248 -10.71 8.62 4.72
N ASP A 249 -11.40 8.81 5.82
CA ASP A 249 -11.95 7.76 6.64
C ASP A 249 -13.36 8.15 7.09
N ILE A 250 -14.25 7.16 7.24
CA ILE A 250 -15.61 7.41 7.71
C ILE A 250 -15.64 7.72 9.21
N ASN A 251 -14.60 7.31 9.95
CA ASN A 251 -14.49 7.50 11.37
C ASN A 251 -13.95 8.91 11.72
N PRO A 252 -14.71 9.74 12.42
CA PRO A 252 -14.27 11.09 12.80
C PRO A 252 -13.03 11.11 13.70
N ASN A 253 -12.76 10.01 14.44
CA ASN A 253 -11.54 9.90 15.24
C ASN A 253 -10.25 9.93 14.38
N GLY A 254 -10.33 9.56 13.09
CA GLY A 254 -9.22 9.67 12.15
C GLY A 254 -8.72 11.11 12.02
N ILE A 255 -9.63 12.08 11.93
CA ILE A 255 -9.26 13.52 11.84
C ILE A 255 -8.52 13.98 13.11
N ALA A 256 -8.98 13.55 14.30
CA ALA A 256 -8.29 13.87 15.56
C ALA A 256 -6.85 13.31 15.54
N LYS A 257 -6.67 12.11 15.02
CA LYS A 257 -5.35 11.48 14.89
C LYS A 257 -4.46 12.16 13.84
N ALA A 258 -5.00 12.60 12.73
CA ALA A 258 -4.29 13.39 11.73
C ALA A 258 -3.76 14.70 12.36
N LYS A 259 -4.54 15.34 13.24
CA LYS A 259 -4.10 16.50 14.00
C LYS A 259 -2.98 16.17 14.98
N GLU A 260 -3.10 15.09 15.76
CA GLU A 260 -2.04 14.64 16.68
C GLU A 260 -0.72 14.38 15.95
N ARG A 261 -0.77 14.00 14.65
CA ARG A 261 0.39 13.84 13.76
C ARG A 261 0.94 15.16 13.20
N GLY A 262 0.32 16.30 13.50
CA GLY A 262 0.73 17.59 12.97
C GLY A 262 0.56 17.71 11.45
N LEU A 263 -0.44 17.02 10.88
CA LEU A 263 -0.72 17.08 9.45
C LEU A 263 -1.41 18.40 9.08
N PHE A 264 -2.04 19.08 10.03
CA PHE A 264 -2.63 20.40 9.88
C PHE A 264 -2.72 21.14 11.22
N SER A 265 -2.80 22.48 11.15
CA SER A 265 -3.05 23.35 12.29
C SER A 265 -4.45 23.97 12.21
N PHE A 266 -5.12 24.21 13.34
CA PHE A 266 -6.49 24.72 13.42
C PHE A 266 -6.62 26.23 13.13
N THR A 267 -5.76 26.82 12.34
CA THR A 267 -5.82 28.25 12.02
C THR A 267 -6.69 28.58 10.81
N ASP A 268 -7.19 27.58 10.10
CA ASP A 268 -7.90 27.85 8.86
C ASP A 268 -9.42 27.77 9.08
N LYS A 269 -10.05 28.94 9.15
CA LYS A 269 -11.46 29.11 8.82
C LYS A 269 -11.61 28.61 7.36
N PRO A 270 -12.71 27.91 7.03
CA PRO A 270 -12.95 27.54 5.65
C PRO A 270 -12.96 28.84 4.82
N ASP A 271 -12.03 28.95 3.89
CA ASP A 271 -12.09 29.99 2.88
C ASP A 271 -13.44 29.88 2.19
N LYS A 272 -14.24 30.94 2.27
CA LYS A 272 -15.42 31.07 1.44
C LYS A 272 -14.93 31.03 0.00
N LEU A 273 -15.35 30.01 -0.71
CA LEU A 273 -15.25 29.96 -2.16
C LEU A 273 -16.18 31.09 -2.69
N ASP A 274 -15.58 32.15 -3.17
CA ASP A 274 -16.22 33.08 -4.11
C ASP A 274 -16.22 32.48 -5.52
#